data_fce5ca6ffe8b9a2b06084d2c967cfea4
#
_entry.id   fce5ca6ffe8b9a2b06084d2c967cfea4
#
_cell.length_a   1.000
_cell.length_b   1.000
_cell.length_c   1.000
_cell.angle_alpha   90.00
_cell.angle_beta   90.00
_cell.angle_gamma   90.00
#
_symmetry.space_group_name_H-M   'P 1'
#
loop_
_entity.id
_entity.type
_entity.pdbx_description
1 polymer ?
#
loop_
_entity_poly.entity_id
_entity_poly.type
_entity_poly.pdbx_seq_one_letter_code
_entity_poly.pdbx_strand_id
1 'polypeptide(L)'
;NALQTNTKIMVGEANPTLANIFGLPNDVVAVVLAIILAIVWFVIARKNREDSEPASGDLVKRIFKKGWAWLPTGIVIGLINMLAFYLSTLAGRSYPLAITSGWIGIVKVIFAVPDSKLGWDAFLVIGIIIGAFIAAMIASEFKIRWPGWKLVIQTLIGGLLMGFGAVTSAGCNVTHILSGLPQLGLGSLLGAISIVIGAWLAAYVIFVRRQKE
;
A
#
# COMPACT_ATOMS: atom_id res chain seq x y z
N ASN A 1 14.80 -15.51 6.81
CA ASN A 1 16.00 -14.64 6.83
C ASN A 1 17.05 -15.05 5.77
N ALA A 2 17.30 -16.36 5.52
CA ALA A 2 18.31 -16.79 4.53
C ALA A 2 17.94 -16.40 3.09
N LEU A 3 16.66 -16.50 2.71
CA LEU A 3 16.17 -16.06 1.39
C LEU A 3 16.30 -14.53 1.19
N GLN A 4 16.12 -13.75 2.24
CA GLN A 4 16.25 -12.29 2.17
C GLN A 4 17.71 -11.84 2.03
N THR A 5 18.66 -12.57 2.61
CA THR A 5 20.10 -12.23 2.52
C THR A 5 20.67 -12.51 1.14
N ASN A 6 20.20 -13.57 0.48
CA ASN A 6 20.71 -13.97 -0.84
C ASN A 6 20.08 -13.21 -2.01
N THR A 7 18.98 -12.50 -1.79
CA THR A 7 18.28 -11.73 -2.84
C THR A 7 18.50 -10.22 -2.75
N LYS A 8 19.26 -9.73 -1.76
CA LYS A 8 19.64 -8.32 -1.70
C LYS A 8 20.62 -7.98 -2.83
N ILE A 9 20.14 -7.27 -3.81
CA ILE A 9 21.01 -6.63 -4.80
C ILE A 9 21.66 -5.43 -4.11
N MET A 10 22.97 -5.47 -3.93
CA MET A 10 23.75 -4.39 -3.33
C MET A 10 24.60 -3.74 -4.43
N VAL A 11 24.59 -2.44 -4.49
CA VAL A 11 25.47 -1.64 -5.35
C VAL A 11 26.44 -0.90 -4.42
N GLY A 12 27.62 -1.47 -4.22
CA GLY A 12 28.56 -1.01 -3.21
C GLY A 12 28.11 -1.41 -1.79
N GLU A 13 28.46 -0.64 -0.77
CA GLU A 13 28.09 -0.89 0.64
C GLU A 13 26.67 -0.37 1.00
N ALA A 14 26.01 0.36 0.07
CA ALA A 14 24.70 0.95 0.29
C ALA A 14 23.58 0.16 -0.38
N ASN A 15 22.35 0.26 0.16
CA ASN A 15 21.16 -0.25 -0.53
C ASN A 15 21.00 0.46 -1.89
N PRO A 16 20.74 -0.25 -2.99
CA PRO A 16 20.62 0.36 -4.31
C PRO A 16 19.37 1.26 -4.35
N THR A 17 19.60 2.56 -4.46
CA THR A 17 18.57 3.54 -4.76
C THR A 17 18.76 4.02 -6.19
N LEU A 18 17.69 4.54 -6.81
CA LEU A 18 17.79 5.16 -8.14
C LEU A 18 18.85 6.25 -8.18
N ALA A 19 18.96 7.03 -7.11
CA ALA A 19 19.95 8.09 -6.97
C ALA A 19 21.40 7.57 -7.01
N ASN A 20 21.66 6.46 -6.30
CA ASN A 20 23.00 5.84 -6.29
C ASN A 20 23.40 5.29 -7.66
N ILE A 21 22.43 4.81 -8.46
CA ILE A 21 22.70 4.31 -9.82
C ILE A 21 23.07 5.46 -10.76
N PHE A 22 22.39 6.60 -10.64
CA PHE A 22 22.66 7.78 -11.49
C PHE A 22 23.76 8.68 -10.94
N GLY A 23 24.33 8.37 -9.75
CA GLY A 23 25.35 9.17 -9.10
C GLY A 23 24.86 10.56 -8.69
N LEU A 24 23.56 10.74 -8.53
CA LEU A 24 22.91 12.01 -8.16
C LEU A 24 22.51 12.00 -6.68
N PRO A 25 22.46 13.16 -6.02
CA PRO A 25 21.91 13.24 -4.66
C PRO A 25 20.43 12.84 -4.65
N ASN A 26 20.00 12.14 -3.59
CA ASN A 26 18.63 11.66 -3.44
C ASN A 26 17.57 12.76 -3.59
N ASP A 27 17.89 13.96 -3.11
CA ASP A 27 16.99 15.12 -3.16
C ASP A 27 16.69 15.58 -4.59
N VAL A 28 17.71 15.59 -5.46
CA VAL A 28 17.55 15.96 -6.87
C VAL A 28 16.68 14.95 -7.61
N VAL A 29 16.93 13.66 -7.41
CA VAL A 29 16.13 12.60 -8.05
C VAL A 29 14.67 12.64 -7.55
N ALA A 30 14.46 12.88 -6.26
CA ALA A 30 13.12 13.02 -5.69
C ALA A 30 12.36 14.22 -6.27
N VAL A 31 13.00 15.37 -6.39
CA VAL A 31 12.40 16.60 -6.98
C VAL A 31 12.06 16.38 -8.46
N VAL A 32 12.96 15.80 -9.25
CA VAL A 32 12.72 15.51 -10.66
C VAL A 32 11.54 14.56 -10.84
N LEU A 33 11.50 13.47 -10.07
CA LEU A 33 10.36 12.53 -10.09
C LEU A 33 9.06 13.19 -9.64
N ALA A 34 9.09 14.04 -8.62
CA ALA A 34 7.90 14.77 -8.17
C ALA A 34 7.37 15.71 -9.26
N ILE A 35 8.25 16.39 -9.99
CA ILE A 35 7.88 17.26 -11.11
C ILE A 35 7.27 16.43 -12.25
N ILE A 36 7.89 15.31 -12.63
CA ILE A 36 7.38 14.41 -13.67
C ILE A 36 5.98 13.90 -13.30
N LEU A 37 5.82 13.42 -12.07
CA LEU A 37 4.53 12.94 -11.57
C LEU A 37 3.49 14.06 -11.53
N ALA A 38 3.87 15.28 -11.15
CA ALA A 38 2.98 16.43 -11.16
C ALA A 38 2.54 16.80 -12.59
N ILE A 39 3.44 16.73 -13.57
CA ILE A 39 3.11 16.98 -14.99
C ILE A 39 2.17 15.90 -15.52
N VAL A 40 2.50 14.63 -15.32
CA VAL A 40 1.66 13.49 -15.71
C VAL A 40 0.28 13.60 -15.08
N TRP A 41 0.27 13.91 -13.79
CA TRP A 41 -0.98 14.15 -13.07
C TRP A 41 -1.80 15.31 -13.66
N PHE A 42 -1.17 16.45 -13.95
CA PHE A 42 -1.82 17.62 -14.53
C PHE A 42 -2.44 17.31 -15.90
N VAL A 43 -1.73 16.55 -16.74
CA VAL A 43 -2.23 16.12 -18.05
C VAL A 43 -3.44 15.18 -17.89
N ILE A 44 -3.37 14.20 -17.01
CA ILE A 44 -4.49 13.28 -16.73
C ILE A 44 -5.67 14.02 -16.11
N ALA A 45 -5.42 14.93 -15.16
CA ALA A 45 -6.47 15.71 -14.51
C ALA A 45 -7.21 16.64 -15.48
N ARG A 46 -6.49 17.21 -16.46
CA ARG A 46 -7.13 18.00 -17.52
C ARG A 46 -8.05 17.15 -18.39
N LYS A 47 -7.63 15.95 -18.74
CA LYS A 47 -8.42 15.02 -19.58
C LYS A 47 -9.70 14.54 -18.90
N ASN A 48 -9.68 14.37 -17.57
CA ASN A 48 -10.80 13.82 -16.80
C ASN A 48 -11.70 14.91 -16.17
N ARG A 49 -11.51 16.18 -16.50
CA ARG A 49 -12.27 17.29 -15.91
C ARG A 49 -13.69 17.41 -16.48
N GLU A 50 -13.97 16.75 -17.60
CA GLU A 50 -15.26 16.84 -18.31
C GLU A 50 -16.38 16.03 -17.64
N ASP A 51 -16.07 15.08 -16.74
CA ASP A 51 -17.06 14.16 -16.14
C ASP A 51 -17.44 14.46 -14.67
N SER A 52 -17.05 15.61 -14.12
CA SER A 52 -17.29 15.91 -12.69
C SER A 52 -18.44 16.89 -12.51
N GLU A 53 -19.66 16.39 -12.29
CA GLU A 53 -20.77 17.21 -11.80
C GLU A 53 -20.47 17.82 -10.41
N PRO A 54 -20.81 19.11 -10.19
CA PRO A 54 -20.64 19.74 -8.90
C PRO A 54 -21.61 19.14 -7.87
N ALA A 55 -21.09 18.39 -6.92
CA ALA A 55 -21.90 17.82 -5.84
C ALA A 55 -22.27 18.86 -4.80
N SER A 56 -23.51 19.36 -4.85
CA SER A 56 -24.15 20.08 -3.77
C SER A 56 -24.67 19.08 -2.72
N GLY A 57 -24.27 19.19 -1.47
CA GLY A 57 -24.76 18.33 -0.40
C GLY A 57 -23.93 18.40 0.89
N ASP A 58 -24.54 17.96 1.98
CA ASP A 58 -23.99 17.91 3.33
C ASP A 58 -22.59 17.26 3.34
N LEU A 59 -21.59 17.92 3.92
CA LEU A 59 -20.19 17.51 3.95
C LEU A 59 -20.00 16.07 4.48
N VAL A 60 -20.78 15.67 5.48
CA VAL A 60 -20.72 14.33 6.07
C VAL A 60 -21.20 13.27 5.05
N LYS A 61 -22.29 13.52 4.34
CA LYS A 61 -22.78 12.61 3.28
C LYS A 61 -21.81 12.54 2.11
N ARG A 62 -21.13 13.62 1.79
CA ARG A 62 -20.14 13.68 0.71
C ARG A 62 -18.87 12.93 1.06
N ILE A 63 -18.42 12.99 2.31
CA ILE A 63 -17.20 12.31 2.78
C ILE A 63 -17.43 10.80 2.96
N PHE A 64 -18.58 10.39 3.49
CA PHE A 64 -18.81 9.01 3.89
C PHE A 64 -19.70 8.18 2.94
N LYS A 65 -20.60 8.81 2.16
CA LYS A 65 -21.54 8.09 1.27
C LYS A 65 -21.20 8.17 -0.21
N LYS A 66 -20.53 9.23 -0.66
CA LYS A 66 -20.11 9.36 -2.04
C LYS A 66 -18.61 9.06 -2.11
N GLY A 67 -18.22 8.05 -2.86
CA GLY A 67 -16.80 7.68 -3.00
C GLY A 67 -15.94 8.92 -3.31
N TRP A 68 -14.80 9.01 -2.66
CA TRP A 68 -13.86 10.12 -2.87
C TRP A 68 -13.33 10.06 -4.30
N ALA A 69 -13.19 11.21 -4.94
CA ALA A 69 -12.43 11.30 -6.16
C ALA A 69 -10.97 10.88 -5.88
N TRP A 70 -10.32 10.28 -6.86
CA TRP A 70 -8.95 9.75 -6.71
C TRP A 70 -7.94 10.79 -6.21
N LEU A 71 -8.12 12.07 -6.56
CA LEU A 71 -7.24 13.16 -6.17
C LEU A 71 -7.27 13.48 -4.66
N PRO A 72 -8.42 13.82 -4.04
CA PRO A 72 -8.45 14.11 -2.61
C PRO A 72 -8.03 12.88 -1.79
N THR A 73 -8.37 11.68 -2.23
CA THR A 73 -7.91 10.44 -1.60
C THR A 73 -6.39 10.33 -1.63
N GLY A 74 -5.76 10.59 -2.78
CA GLY A 74 -4.31 10.56 -2.93
C GLY A 74 -3.62 11.61 -2.05
N ILE A 75 -4.15 12.83 -1.97
CA ILE A 75 -3.61 13.89 -1.11
C ILE A 75 -3.68 13.48 0.37
N VAL A 76 -4.82 12.99 0.83
CA VAL A 76 -4.99 12.57 2.24
C VAL A 76 -4.05 11.41 2.58
N ILE A 77 -3.95 10.41 1.71
CA ILE A 77 -3.01 9.29 1.90
C ILE A 77 -1.56 9.80 1.93
N GLY A 78 -1.21 10.71 1.04
CA GLY A 78 0.12 11.33 1.00
C GLY A 78 0.47 12.08 2.27
N LEU A 79 -0.46 12.88 2.81
CA LEU A 79 -0.27 13.61 4.07
C LEU A 79 -0.15 12.64 5.26
N ILE A 80 -0.99 11.61 5.32
CA ILE A 80 -0.89 10.57 6.35
C ILE A 80 0.46 9.85 6.26
N ASN A 81 0.90 9.53 5.06
CA ASN A 81 2.19 8.89 4.84
C ASN A 81 3.36 9.77 5.27
N MET A 82 3.32 11.07 4.96
CA MET A 82 4.33 12.05 5.41
C MET A 82 4.40 12.11 6.94
N LEU A 83 3.26 12.17 7.62
CA LEU A 83 3.19 12.15 9.07
C LEU A 83 3.73 10.83 9.64
N ALA A 84 3.38 9.70 9.02
CA ALA A 84 3.87 8.39 9.41
C ALA A 84 5.39 8.26 9.25
N PHE A 85 5.98 8.82 8.19
CA PHE A 85 7.43 8.92 8.03
C PHE A 85 8.07 9.70 9.17
N TYR A 86 7.55 10.88 9.47
CA TYR A 86 8.07 11.72 10.54
C TYR A 86 8.03 11.01 11.90
N LEU A 87 6.89 10.45 12.27
CA LEU A 87 6.73 9.71 13.53
C LEU A 87 7.59 8.44 13.59
N SER A 88 7.71 7.73 12.46
CA SER A 88 8.52 6.52 12.37
C SER A 88 10.02 6.82 12.53
N THR A 89 10.51 7.91 11.94
CA THR A 89 11.92 8.34 12.11
C THR A 89 12.21 8.75 13.54
N LEU A 90 11.30 9.41 14.23
CA LEU A 90 11.43 9.69 15.67
C LEU A 90 11.51 8.41 16.51
N ALA A 91 10.87 7.33 16.07
CA ALA A 91 10.93 6.01 16.70
C ALA A 91 12.16 5.18 16.24
N GLY A 92 13.10 5.77 15.49
CA GLY A 92 14.32 5.11 15.00
C GLY A 92 14.09 4.08 13.90
N ARG A 93 13.02 4.20 13.09
CA ARG A 93 12.64 3.25 12.02
C ARG A 93 12.75 3.86 10.64
N SER A 94 13.15 3.03 9.67
CA SER A 94 13.29 3.44 8.26
C SER A 94 12.01 3.26 7.44
N TYR A 95 11.05 2.45 7.90
CA TYR A 95 9.81 2.11 7.17
C TYR A 95 8.59 2.50 8.00
N PRO A 96 7.79 3.49 7.55
CA PRO A 96 6.66 4.00 8.32
C PRO A 96 5.43 3.10 8.27
N LEU A 97 5.16 2.51 7.11
CA LEU A 97 3.95 1.72 6.86
C LEU A 97 4.31 0.31 6.38
N ALA A 98 3.96 -0.69 7.16
CA ALA A 98 4.16 -2.10 6.83
C ALA A 98 3.06 -2.98 7.43
N ILE A 99 2.05 -3.33 6.62
CA ILE A 99 0.90 -4.12 7.09
C ILE A 99 1.30 -5.57 7.36
N THR A 100 2.11 -6.17 6.49
CA THR A 100 2.51 -7.58 6.64
C THR A 100 3.31 -7.82 7.92
N SER A 101 4.27 -6.94 8.24
CA SER A 101 5.03 -7.05 9.50
C SER A 101 4.15 -6.83 10.72
N GLY A 102 3.13 -5.97 10.62
CA GLY A 102 2.14 -5.77 11.67
C GLY A 102 1.35 -7.05 11.99
N TRP A 103 0.84 -7.72 10.96
CA TRP A 103 0.16 -9.01 11.12
C TRP A 103 1.08 -10.09 11.69
N ILE A 104 2.31 -10.19 11.19
CA ILE A 104 3.30 -11.14 11.73
C ILE A 104 3.56 -10.86 13.21
N GLY A 105 3.68 -9.58 13.61
CA GLY A 105 3.84 -9.19 14.99
C GLY A 105 2.65 -9.60 15.87
N ILE A 106 1.43 -9.35 15.42
CA ILE A 106 0.19 -9.74 16.12
C ILE A 106 0.12 -11.27 16.28
N VAL A 107 0.35 -12.02 15.20
CA VAL A 107 0.33 -13.48 15.22
C VAL A 107 1.38 -14.05 16.19
N LYS A 108 2.61 -13.52 16.18
CA LYS A 108 3.65 -13.94 17.11
C LYS A 108 3.25 -13.74 18.57
N VAL A 109 2.60 -12.63 18.90
CA VAL A 109 2.12 -12.37 20.26
C VAL A 109 0.98 -13.31 20.65
N ILE A 110 0.02 -13.54 19.74
CA ILE A 110 -1.09 -14.49 19.98
C ILE A 110 -0.57 -15.90 20.25
N PHE A 111 0.43 -16.36 19.51
CA PHE A 111 1.04 -17.68 19.70
C PHE A 111 2.13 -17.70 20.77
N ALA A 112 2.24 -16.66 21.59
CA ALA A 112 3.19 -16.55 22.70
C ALA A 112 4.65 -16.90 22.30
N VAL A 113 5.08 -16.49 21.11
CA VAL A 113 6.46 -16.69 20.66
C VAL A 113 7.40 -15.90 21.58
N PRO A 114 8.49 -16.50 22.12
CA PRO A 114 9.42 -15.82 23.01
C PRO A 114 9.92 -14.49 22.41
N ASP A 115 10.08 -13.47 23.25
CA ASP A 115 10.55 -12.13 22.89
C ASP A 115 9.68 -11.35 21.87
N SER A 116 8.46 -11.83 21.58
CA SER A 116 7.55 -11.12 20.70
C SER A 116 6.92 -9.92 21.41
N LYS A 117 6.98 -8.75 20.75
CA LYS A 117 6.36 -7.50 21.22
C LYS A 117 5.50 -6.91 20.11
N LEU A 118 4.41 -6.24 20.51
CA LEU A 118 3.63 -5.44 19.57
C LEU A 118 4.46 -4.20 19.20
N GLY A 119 4.91 -4.17 17.95
CA GLY A 119 5.60 -3.01 17.40
C GLY A 119 4.66 -1.99 16.77
N TRP A 120 5.20 -0.89 16.29
CA TRP A 120 4.49 0.16 15.55
C TRP A 120 3.56 -0.39 14.47
N ASP A 121 4.01 -1.37 13.69
CA ASP A 121 3.26 -1.95 12.58
C ASP A 121 2.00 -2.68 13.05
N ALA A 122 2.03 -3.31 14.23
CA ALA A 122 0.88 -3.96 14.82
C ALA A 122 -0.21 -2.94 15.22
N PHE A 123 0.19 -1.83 15.84
CA PHE A 123 -0.73 -0.73 16.16
C PHE A 123 -1.32 -0.08 14.91
N LEU A 124 -0.53 0.04 13.82
CA LEU A 124 -1.02 0.50 12.53
C LEU A 124 -2.17 -0.39 12.02
N VAL A 125 -1.98 -1.71 12.02
CA VAL A 125 -2.99 -2.68 11.56
C VAL A 125 -4.26 -2.61 12.41
N ILE A 126 -4.12 -2.56 13.73
CA ILE A 126 -5.24 -2.40 14.66
C ILE A 126 -5.98 -1.08 14.39
N GLY A 127 -5.23 0.01 14.18
CA GLY A 127 -5.79 1.32 13.85
C GLY A 127 -6.59 1.35 12.56
N ILE A 128 -6.12 0.65 11.52
CA ILE A 128 -6.84 0.50 10.25
C ILE A 128 -8.18 -0.22 10.46
N ILE A 129 -8.20 -1.31 11.24
CA ILE A 129 -9.43 -2.08 11.51
C ILE A 129 -10.43 -1.22 12.27
N ILE A 130 -10.00 -0.54 13.35
CA ILE A 130 -10.85 0.33 14.15
C ILE A 130 -11.36 1.51 13.31
N GLY A 131 -10.49 2.15 12.55
CA GLY A 131 -10.84 3.27 11.69
C GLY A 131 -11.84 2.88 10.60
N ALA A 132 -11.66 1.73 9.95
CA ALA A 132 -12.60 1.20 8.99
C ALA A 132 -13.97 0.88 9.61
N PHE A 133 -13.98 0.29 10.80
CA PHE A 133 -15.21 0.02 11.54
C PHE A 133 -15.97 1.31 11.88
N ILE A 134 -15.30 2.31 12.43
CA ILE A 134 -15.89 3.61 12.75
C ILE A 134 -16.44 4.28 11.48
N ALA A 135 -15.67 4.29 10.39
CA ALA A 135 -16.11 4.85 9.12
C ALA A 135 -17.37 4.16 8.59
N ALA A 136 -17.43 2.82 8.64
CA ALA A 136 -18.60 2.06 8.22
C ALA A 136 -19.84 2.32 9.07
N MET A 137 -19.65 2.54 10.38
CA MET A 137 -20.74 2.92 11.29
C MET A 137 -21.29 4.31 10.98
N ILE A 138 -20.40 5.30 10.78
CA ILE A 138 -20.80 6.68 10.42
C ILE A 138 -21.51 6.70 9.05
N ALA A 139 -21.02 5.92 8.09
CA ALA A 139 -21.65 5.81 6.77
C ALA A 139 -23.00 5.07 6.79
N SER A 140 -23.33 4.40 7.90
CA SER A 140 -24.49 3.49 8.01
C SER A 140 -24.46 2.35 6.96
N GLU A 141 -23.25 1.95 6.58
CA GLU A 141 -23.00 0.88 5.59
C GLU A 141 -22.53 -0.43 6.24
N PHE A 142 -22.43 -0.45 7.55
CA PHE A 142 -22.02 -1.65 8.28
C PHE A 142 -23.06 -2.76 8.11
N LYS A 143 -22.68 -3.83 7.41
CA LYS A 143 -23.52 -5.02 7.17
C LYS A 143 -22.69 -6.27 7.33
N ILE A 144 -23.11 -7.13 8.25
CA ILE A 144 -22.53 -8.47 8.36
C ILE A 144 -23.16 -9.33 7.27
N ARG A 145 -22.35 -9.76 6.30
CA ARG A 145 -22.76 -10.66 5.24
C ARG A 145 -21.92 -11.93 5.32
N TRP A 146 -22.58 -13.08 5.30
CA TRP A 146 -21.86 -14.34 5.20
C TRP A 146 -21.48 -14.62 3.75
N PRO A 147 -20.20 -14.70 3.39
CA PRO A 147 -19.79 -15.00 2.03
C PRO A 147 -20.11 -16.46 1.70
N GLY A 148 -20.53 -16.70 0.44
CA GLY A 148 -20.72 -18.07 -0.03
C GLY A 148 -19.40 -18.86 0.00
N TRP A 149 -19.49 -20.19 0.18
CA TRP A 149 -18.34 -21.08 0.34
C TRP A 149 -17.28 -20.94 -0.77
N LYS A 150 -17.71 -20.75 -2.02
CA LYS A 150 -16.81 -20.51 -3.17
C LYS A 150 -15.93 -19.28 -2.96
N LEU A 151 -16.51 -18.20 -2.44
CA LEU A 151 -15.78 -16.96 -2.18
C LEU A 151 -14.79 -17.15 -1.02
N VAL A 152 -15.14 -17.92 0.02
CA VAL A 152 -14.24 -18.22 1.13
C VAL A 152 -13.00 -18.96 0.65
N ILE A 153 -13.16 -20.00 -0.19
CA ILE A 153 -12.02 -20.74 -0.75
C ILE A 153 -11.16 -19.84 -1.64
N GLN A 154 -11.79 -19.03 -2.49
CA GLN A 154 -11.07 -18.13 -3.39
C GLN A 154 -10.25 -17.09 -2.62
N THR A 155 -10.82 -16.50 -1.57
CA THR A 155 -10.11 -15.53 -0.71
C THR A 155 -9.02 -16.17 0.12
N LEU A 156 -9.21 -17.42 0.58
CA LEU A 156 -8.18 -18.16 1.30
C LEU A 156 -6.97 -18.43 0.40
N ILE A 157 -7.19 -18.94 -0.80
CA ILE A 157 -6.11 -19.19 -1.77
C ILE A 157 -5.41 -17.87 -2.14
N GLY A 158 -6.18 -16.82 -2.42
CA GLY A 158 -5.63 -15.49 -2.73
C GLY A 158 -4.80 -14.92 -1.58
N GLY A 159 -5.28 -15.07 -0.34
CA GLY A 159 -4.56 -14.64 0.86
C GLY A 159 -3.25 -15.40 1.08
N LEU A 160 -3.24 -16.72 0.86
CA LEU A 160 -2.02 -17.54 0.94
C LEU A 160 -0.99 -17.11 -0.11
N LEU A 161 -1.41 -16.93 -1.37
CA LEU A 161 -0.52 -16.47 -2.45
C LEU A 161 0.02 -15.07 -2.17
N MET A 162 -0.83 -14.15 -1.70
CA MET A 162 -0.41 -12.80 -1.34
C MET A 162 0.57 -12.81 -0.15
N GLY A 163 0.32 -13.63 0.87
CA GLY A 163 1.22 -13.79 2.01
C GLY A 163 2.59 -14.34 1.60
N PHE A 164 2.60 -15.39 0.76
CA PHE A 164 3.84 -15.94 0.21
C PHE A 164 4.60 -14.88 -0.62
N GLY A 165 3.91 -14.16 -1.51
CA GLY A 165 4.50 -13.08 -2.30
C GLY A 165 5.07 -11.96 -1.43
N ALA A 166 4.37 -11.54 -0.37
CA ALA A 166 4.84 -10.48 0.52
C ALA A 166 6.09 -10.89 1.34
N VAL A 167 6.20 -12.16 1.71
CA VAL A 167 7.39 -12.67 2.42
C VAL A 167 8.58 -12.79 1.48
N THR A 168 8.38 -13.28 0.26
CA THR A 168 9.46 -13.47 -0.72
C THR A 168 9.99 -12.14 -1.27
N SER A 169 9.11 -11.15 -1.51
CA SER A 169 9.50 -9.81 -1.98
C SER A 169 9.97 -8.89 -0.86
N ALA A 170 9.99 -9.34 0.39
CA ALA A 170 10.31 -8.55 1.58
C ALA A 170 9.36 -7.35 1.81
N GLY A 171 8.14 -7.41 1.28
CA GLY A 171 7.13 -6.36 1.47
C GLY A 171 5.84 -6.61 0.71
N CYS A 172 4.75 -6.04 1.19
CA CYS A 172 3.47 -5.99 0.47
C CYS A 172 3.39 -4.71 -0.38
N ASN A 173 2.28 -4.54 -1.11
CA ASN A 173 2.03 -3.32 -1.90
C ASN A 173 2.17 -2.03 -1.07
N VAL A 174 1.70 -2.01 0.16
CA VAL A 174 1.83 -0.85 1.07
C VAL A 174 3.30 -0.56 1.36
N THR A 175 4.09 -1.59 1.69
CA THR A 175 5.51 -1.44 1.97
C THR A 175 6.27 -0.97 0.73
N HIS A 176 6.02 -1.54 -0.45
CA HIS A 176 6.73 -1.16 -1.67
C HIS A 176 6.28 0.21 -2.19
N ILE A 177 4.95 0.48 -2.25
CA ILE A 177 4.42 1.69 -2.88
C ILE A 177 4.45 2.89 -1.93
N LEU A 178 3.97 2.75 -0.69
CA LEU A 178 3.86 3.88 0.24
C LEU A 178 5.13 4.12 1.07
N SER A 179 5.95 3.09 1.30
CA SER A 179 7.18 3.25 2.08
C SER A 179 8.43 3.23 1.22
N GLY A 180 8.56 2.29 0.31
CA GLY A 180 9.79 2.05 -0.44
C GLY A 180 9.96 2.94 -1.68
N LEU A 181 8.89 3.24 -2.43
CA LEU A 181 8.97 4.15 -3.57
C LEU A 181 9.36 5.58 -3.18
N PRO A 182 8.82 6.18 -2.11
CA PRO A 182 9.27 7.49 -1.64
C PRO A 182 10.75 7.53 -1.25
N GLN A 183 11.32 6.39 -0.84
CA GLN A 183 12.75 6.25 -0.55
C GLN A 183 13.59 5.93 -1.80
N LEU A 184 13.00 5.94 -2.99
CA LEU A 184 13.65 5.63 -4.27
C LEU A 184 14.36 4.27 -4.30
N GLY A 185 13.90 3.31 -3.49
CA GLY A 185 14.45 1.96 -3.43
C GLY A 185 14.20 1.17 -4.71
N LEU A 186 15.25 0.70 -5.38
CA LEU A 186 15.14 -0.07 -6.61
C LEU A 186 14.33 -1.35 -6.42
N GLY A 187 14.54 -2.05 -5.31
CA GLY A 187 13.77 -3.25 -4.98
C GLY A 187 12.27 -2.97 -4.83
N SER A 188 11.92 -1.80 -4.29
CA SER A 188 10.51 -1.39 -4.16
C SER A 188 9.89 -1.00 -5.49
N LEU A 189 10.65 -0.41 -6.40
CA LEU A 189 10.21 -0.12 -7.77
C LEU A 189 9.91 -1.43 -8.53
N LEU A 190 10.82 -2.39 -8.50
CA LEU A 190 10.61 -3.71 -9.11
C LEU A 190 9.45 -4.46 -8.48
N GLY A 191 9.32 -4.40 -7.14
CA GLY A 191 8.19 -4.97 -6.41
C GLY A 191 6.86 -4.36 -6.83
N ALA A 192 6.77 -3.04 -6.93
CA ALA A 192 5.56 -2.33 -7.36
C ALA A 192 5.16 -2.70 -8.79
N ILE A 193 6.10 -2.75 -9.73
CA ILE A 193 5.84 -3.18 -11.12
C ILE A 193 5.34 -4.62 -11.16
N SER A 194 5.97 -5.53 -10.42
CA SER A 194 5.57 -6.93 -10.36
C SER A 194 4.17 -7.11 -9.78
N ILE A 195 3.81 -6.32 -8.76
CA ILE A 195 2.47 -6.32 -8.15
C ILE A 195 1.42 -5.86 -9.18
N VAL A 196 1.69 -4.79 -9.93
CA VAL A 196 0.76 -4.29 -10.96
C VAL A 196 0.55 -5.33 -12.06
N ILE A 197 1.62 -5.93 -12.58
CA ILE A 197 1.54 -6.98 -13.60
C ILE A 197 0.76 -8.19 -13.07
N GLY A 198 1.06 -8.65 -11.85
CA GLY A 198 0.36 -9.76 -11.22
C GLY A 198 -1.13 -9.48 -11.01
N ALA A 199 -1.49 -8.27 -10.60
CA ALA A 199 -2.88 -7.85 -10.44
C ALA A 199 -3.64 -7.82 -11.79
N TRP A 200 -3.00 -7.32 -12.86
CA TRP A 200 -3.59 -7.33 -14.21
C TRP A 200 -3.79 -8.75 -14.74
N LEU A 201 -2.81 -9.63 -14.56
CA LEU A 201 -2.94 -11.03 -14.97
C LEU A 201 -4.07 -11.73 -14.23
N ALA A 202 -4.15 -11.55 -12.90
CA ALA A 202 -5.21 -12.13 -12.10
C ALA A 202 -6.58 -11.58 -12.49
N ALA A 203 -6.71 -10.27 -12.69
CA ALA A 203 -7.95 -9.63 -13.13
C ALA A 203 -8.37 -10.14 -14.52
N TYR A 204 -7.44 -10.28 -15.45
CA TYR A 204 -7.73 -10.83 -16.77
C TYR A 204 -8.28 -12.27 -16.69
N VAL A 205 -7.64 -13.14 -15.90
CA VAL A 205 -8.09 -14.53 -15.72
C VAL A 205 -9.46 -14.59 -15.06
N ILE A 206 -9.69 -13.81 -14.01
CA ILE A 206 -10.92 -13.90 -13.22
C ILE A 206 -12.12 -13.26 -13.95
N PHE A 207 -11.92 -12.11 -14.58
CA PHE A 207 -13.03 -11.33 -15.12
C PHE A 207 -13.21 -11.50 -16.63
N VAL A 208 -12.14 -11.51 -17.42
CA VAL A 208 -12.26 -11.51 -18.89
C VAL A 208 -12.43 -12.91 -19.43
N ARG A 209 -11.69 -13.89 -18.92
CA ARG A 209 -11.79 -15.27 -19.39
C ARG A 209 -13.14 -15.91 -19.01
N ARG A 210 -13.66 -15.58 -17.84
CA ARG A 210 -14.92 -16.12 -17.32
C ARG A 210 -16.17 -15.54 -18.01
N GLN A 211 -16.05 -14.40 -18.71
CA GLN A 211 -17.16 -13.85 -19.51
C GLN A 211 -17.27 -14.49 -20.90
N LYS A 212 -16.28 -15.29 -21.30
CA LYS A 212 -16.26 -15.98 -22.62
C LYS A 212 -16.72 -17.44 -22.53
N GLU A 213 -16.94 -17.96 -21.32
CA GLU A 213 -17.57 -19.27 -21.04
C GLU A 213 -19.04 -19.08 -20.67
#